data_aad841c81635327955dc711c33233804
#
_entry.id   aad841c81635327955dc711c33233804
#
_cell.length_a   1.000
_cell.length_b   1.000
_cell.length_c   1.000
_cell.angle_alpha   90.00
_cell.angle_beta   90.00
_cell.angle_gamma   90.00
#
_symmetry.space_group_name_H-M   'P 1'
#
loop_
_entity.id
_entity.type
_entity.pdbx_description
1 polymer ?
#
loop_
_entity_poly.entity_id
_entity_poly.type
_entity_poly.pdbx_seq_one_letter_code
_entity_poly.pdbx_strand_id
1 'polypeptide(L)' 'MSEEESKTKVVILTRSYRIKGYIHLQPGARVTDFMIDSKNFMAVTNVEVWDLGGRQIMTSPFVNVSRDHVEIITPDTA' A
#
# COMPACT_ATOMS: atom_id res chain seq x y z
N MET A 1 -22.13 7.69 -7.53
CA MET A 1 -21.62 7.32 -7.44
C MET A 1 -21.18 6.54 -6.85
N SER A 2 -20.88 6.17 -6.79
CA SER A 2 -20.40 5.33 -6.51
C SER A 2 -19.94 5.02 -5.45
N GLU A 3 -19.79 4.62 -4.76
CA GLU A 3 -19.36 4.31 -3.91
C GLU A 3 -18.69 3.49 -3.79
N GLU A 4 -18.26 3.26 -3.95
CA GLU A 4 -17.64 2.32 -4.04
C GLU A 4 -16.52 2.18 -3.26
N GLU A 5 -15.40 1.75 -3.60
CA GLU A 5 -14.19 1.55 -2.84
C GLU A 5 -13.63 2.87 -2.36
N SER A 6 -13.08 2.89 -1.17
CA SER A 6 -12.37 4.04 -0.64
C SER A 6 -10.89 3.90 -0.93
N LYS A 7 -10.30 4.95 -1.47
CA LYS A 7 -8.85 5.02 -1.62
C LYS A 7 -8.28 5.39 -0.27
N THR A 8 -7.42 4.55 0.24
CA THR A 8 -6.82 4.74 1.55
C THR A 8 -5.32 4.88 1.39
N LYS A 9 -4.77 5.97 1.87
CA LYS A 9 -3.33 6.18 1.81
C LYS A 9 -2.66 5.35 2.87
N VAL A 10 -1.62 4.63 2.48
CA VAL A 10 -0.91 3.74 3.39
C VAL A 10 0.59 3.91 3.25
N VAL A 11 1.28 3.52 4.31
CA VAL A 11 2.73 3.35 4.30
C VAL A 11 2.98 1.87 4.50
N ILE A 12 3.80 1.30 3.63
CA ILE A 12 4.16 -0.11 3.64
C ILE A 12 5.66 -0.20 3.86
N LEU A 13 6.07 -0.99 4.84
CA LEU A 13 7.47 -1.22 5.10
C LEU A 13 7.80 -2.66 4.79
N THR A 14 8.82 -2.83 3.96
CA THR A 14 9.37 -4.14 3.68
C THR A 14 10.79 -4.15 4.21
N ARG A 15 11.47 -5.27 4.03
CA ARG A 15 12.86 -5.37 4.47
C ARG A 15 13.76 -4.35 3.76
N SER A 16 13.43 -3.98 2.55
CA SER A 16 14.30 -3.15 1.72
C SER A 16 13.74 -1.78 1.38
N TYR A 17 12.44 -1.59 1.50
CA TYR A 17 11.80 -0.38 0.97
C TYR A 17 10.75 0.16 1.90
N ARG A 18 10.55 1.47 1.78
CA ARG A 18 9.37 2.15 2.32
C ARG A 18 8.53 2.58 1.13
N ILE A 19 7.29 2.17 1.11
CA ILE A 19 6.40 2.40 -0.01
C ILE A 19 5.21 3.21 0.47
N LYS A 20 4.92 4.31 -0.19
CA LYS A 20 3.74 5.13 0.09
C LYS A 20 2.83 5.10 -1.12
N GLY A 21 1.57 4.92 -0.87
CA GLY A 21 0.61 4.89 -1.97
C GLY A 21 -0.78 4.66 -1.44
N TYR A 22 -1.66 4.25 -2.35
CA TYR A 22 -3.07 4.07 -2.01
C TYR A 22 -3.49 2.65 -2.31
N ILE A 23 -4.26 2.08 -1.39
CA ILE A 23 -4.98 0.83 -1.65
C ILE A 23 -6.47 1.15 -1.72
N HIS A 24 -7.22 0.24 -2.33
CA HIS A 24 -8.66 0.42 -2.49
C HIS A 24 -9.35 -0.54 -1.54
N LEU A 25 -10.09 0.02 -0.58
CA LEU A 25 -10.81 -0.78 0.41
C LEU A 25 -12.29 -0.83 0.06
N GLN A 26 -12.90 -1.99 0.32
CA GLN A 26 -14.34 -2.10 0.24
C GLN A 26 -14.96 -1.22 1.32
N PRO A 27 -16.18 -0.73 1.12
CA PRO A 27 -16.84 0.08 2.14
C PRO A 27 -16.88 -0.65 3.48
N GLY A 28 -16.42 0.03 4.52
CA GLY A 28 -16.41 -0.55 5.87
C GLY A 28 -15.23 -1.44 6.17
N ALA A 29 -14.39 -1.75 5.18
CA ALA A 29 -13.23 -2.59 5.40
C ALA A 29 -12.07 -1.79 5.98
N ARG A 30 -11.20 -2.49 6.68
CA ARG A 30 -9.99 -1.90 7.25
C ARG A 30 -8.78 -2.42 6.52
N VAL A 31 -7.63 -1.78 6.77
CA VAL A 31 -6.36 -2.21 6.18
C VAL A 31 -6.09 -3.68 6.51
N THR A 32 -6.38 -4.10 7.74
CA THR A 32 -6.18 -5.48 8.15
C THR A 32 -6.99 -6.44 7.28
N ASP A 33 -8.24 -6.06 6.96
CA ASP A 33 -9.09 -6.90 6.11
C ASP A 33 -8.50 -7.05 4.73
N PHE A 34 -7.97 -5.95 4.19
CA PHE A 34 -7.30 -5.96 2.89
C PHE A 34 -6.14 -6.94 2.89
N MET A 35 -5.34 -6.94 3.96
CA MET A 35 -4.18 -7.83 4.05
C MET A 35 -4.60 -9.28 4.14
N ILE A 36 -5.65 -9.57 4.90
CA ILE A 36 -6.14 -10.93 5.04
C ILE A 36 -6.61 -11.46 3.69
N ASP A 37 -7.28 -10.62 2.91
CA ASP A 37 -7.85 -11.04 1.63
C ASP A 37 -6.84 -11.04 0.49
N SER A 38 -5.71 -10.39 0.67
CA SER A 38 -4.69 -10.31 -0.39
C SER A 38 -4.06 -11.66 -0.62
N LYS A 39 -3.74 -11.93 -1.89
CA LYS A 39 -3.09 -13.18 -2.24
C LYS A 39 -1.59 -12.97 -2.31
N ASN A 40 -0.99 -13.20 -3.46
CA ASN A 40 0.47 -13.09 -3.54
C ASN A 40 0.94 -11.66 -3.67
N PHE A 41 0.16 -10.83 -4.34
CA PHE A 41 0.52 -9.44 -4.60
C PHE A 41 -0.60 -8.50 -4.25
N MET A 42 -0.22 -7.31 -3.80
CA MET A 42 -1.15 -6.24 -3.46
C MET A 42 -1.00 -5.15 -4.49
N ALA A 43 -2.11 -4.66 -5.02
CA ALA A 43 -2.10 -3.54 -5.95
C ALA A 43 -2.07 -2.23 -5.17
N VAL A 44 -1.11 -1.39 -5.48
CA VAL A 44 -0.96 -0.07 -4.85
C VAL A 44 -0.86 0.96 -5.96
N THR A 45 -1.59 2.06 -5.83
CA THR A 45 -1.63 3.09 -6.85
C THR A 45 -1.02 4.39 -6.35
N ASN A 46 -0.60 5.24 -7.28
CA ASN A 46 0.03 6.54 -6.99
C ASN A 46 1.16 6.36 -5.99
N VAL A 47 2.17 5.62 -6.39
CA VAL A 47 3.15 5.04 -5.48
C VAL A 47 4.45 5.83 -5.50
N GLU A 48 5.02 6.02 -4.31
CA GLU A 48 6.40 6.48 -4.13
C GLU A 48 7.14 5.37 -3.41
N VAL A 49 8.29 4.98 -3.96
CA VAL A 49 9.13 3.95 -3.35
C VAL A 49 10.41 4.61 -2.89
N TRP A 50 10.76 4.37 -1.64
CA TRP A 50 11.93 4.94 -0.99
C TRP A 50 12.80 3.80 -0.46
N ASP A 51 14.13 3.98 -0.47
CA ASP A 51 14.96 3.04 0.25
C ASP A 51 14.93 3.38 1.74
N LEU A 52 15.53 2.54 2.56
CA LEU A 52 15.46 2.73 4.00
C LEU A 52 16.37 3.86 4.48
N GLY A 53 17.24 4.35 3.62
CA GLY A 53 18.07 5.50 3.93
C GLY A 53 17.41 6.83 3.62
N GLY A 54 16.19 6.80 3.10
CA GLY A 54 15.44 8.03 2.83
C GLY A 54 15.58 8.55 1.42
N ARG A 55 16.17 7.78 0.51
CA ARG A 55 16.29 8.20 -0.89
C ARG A 55 15.11 7.68 -1.68
N GLN A 56 14.47 8.54 -2.43
CA GLN A 56 13.39 8.14 -3.31
C GLN A 56 13.95 7.40 -4.51
N ILE A 57 13.43 6.20 -4.76
CA ILE A 57 13.89 5.34 -5.84
C ILE A 57 13.08 5.54 -7.09
N MET A 58 11.75 5.61 -6.94
CA MET A 58 10.87 5.74 -8.09
C MET A 58 9.49 6.18 -7.67
N THR A 59 8.73 6.66 -8.64
CA THR A 59 7.29 6.85 -8.52
C THR A 59 6.63 6.07 -9.64
N SER A 60 5.39 5.67 -9.40
CA SER A 60 4.65 4.92 -10.39
C SER A 60 3.17 5.09 -10.17
N PRO A 61 2.36 5.12 -11.25
CA PRO A 61 0.90 5.14 -11.04
C PRO A 61 0.39 3.84 -10.46
N PHE A 62 1.16 2.75 -10.59
CA PHE A 62 0.68 1.44 -10.14
C PHE A 62 1.87 0.51 -9.94
N VAL A 63 1.87 -0.22 -8.82
CA VAL A 63 2.82 -1.32 -8.60
C VAL A 63 2.10 -2.47 -7.94
N ASN A 64 2.65 -3.66 -8.12
CA ASN A 64 2.27 -4.82 -7.32
C ASN A 64 3.34 -5.04 -6.27
N VAL A 65 2.93 -5.12 -5.03
CA VAL A 65 3.83 -5.32 -3.90
C VAL A 65 3.64 -6.76 -3.40
N SER A 66 4.74 -7.47 -3.23
CA SER A 66 4.68 -8.84 -2.74
C SER A 66 4.17 -8.84 -1.31
N ARG A 67 3.05 -9.51 -1.08
CA ARG A 67 2.45 -9.57 0.24
C ARG A 67 3.38 -10.19 1.27
N ASP A 68 4.12 -11.21 0.84
CA ASP A 68 4.99 -11.93 1.77
C ASP A 68 6.17 -11.10 2.25
N HIS A 69 6.48 -10.01 1.57
CA HIS A 69 7.58 -9.14 1.96
C HIS A 69 7.12 -7.92 2.74
N VAL A 70 5.84 -7.78 2.98
CA VAL A 70 5.31 -6.67 3.78
C VAL A 70 5.47 -7.02 5.24
N GLU A 71 6.24 -6.21 5.95
CA GLU A 71 6.41 -6.40 7.38
C GLU A 71 5.45 -5.55 8.17
N ILE A 72 5.22 -4.34 7.71
CA ILE A 72 4.32 -3.41 8.37
C ILE A 72 3.53 -2.68 7.31
N ILE A 73 2.24 -2.55 7.52
CA ILE A 73 1.40 -1.68 6.71
C ILE A 73 0.51 -0.89 7.66
N THR A 74 0.43 0.41 7.44
CA THR A 74 -0.35 1.27 8.30
C THR A 74 -1.02 2.36 7.47
N PRO A 75 -2.21 2.80 7.87
CA PRO A 75 -2.80 3.98 7.23
C PRO A 75 -1.88 5.17 7.45
N ASP A 76 -1.74 5.99 6.42
CA ASP A 76 -0.97 7.22 6.52
C ASP A 76 -1.97 8.35 6.77
N THR A 77 -2.12 8.71 8.03
CA THR A 77 -3.12 9.69 8.45
C THR A 77 -2.54 11.08 8.67
N ALA A 78 -1.28 11.24 8.39
CA ALA A 78 -0.60 12.52 8.61
C ALA A 78 -1.10 13.60 7.67
#